data_182fbc096c627e4d9908eaa7bf45bfab
#
_entry.id   182fbc096c627e4d9908eaa7bf45bfab
#
_cell.length_a   1.000
_cell.length_b   1.000
_cell.length_c   1.000
_cell.angle_alpha   90.00
_cell.angle_beta   90.00
_cell.angle_gamma   90.00
#
_symmetry.space_group_name_H-M   'P 1'
#
loop_
_entity.id
_entity.type
_entity.pdbx_description
1 polymer ?
#
loop_
_entity_poly.entity_id
_entity_poly.type
_entity_poly.pdbx_seq_one_letter_code
_entity_poly.pdbx_strand_id
1 'polypeptide(L)'
;FDDVFFKCIDEKLSGERHRSKYRFRVYNNDFDNIKFEIKIKNNSVSYKKTFLIQKELLNQIIDNYNFSLSDITDKDLKKELIYLKHSNYKPKSIINYERDAFKISNNFFRITFDKNITREISNKDFFNISTQKQKIFFDNKVVMEVKFRNYIPTYIINIFSKYNIARSAISKYVLANKFRDFSNDRDIISETF
;
A
#
# COMPACT_ATOMS: atom_id res chain seq x y z
N PHE A 1 2.24 -7.34 1.21
CA PHE A 1 3.11 -8.51 1.32
C PHE A 1 4.45 -8.11 1.92
N ASP A 2 5.02 -8.98 2.73
CA ASP A 2 6.34 -8.83 3.35
C ASP A 2 6.89 -10.20 3.76
N ASP A 3 8.17 -10.28 4.05
CA ASP A 3 8.78 -11.48 4.62
C ASP A 3 8.48 -11.63 6.13
N VAL A 4 9.05 -12.63 6.76
CA VAL A 4 8.83 -12.89 8.20
C VAL A 4 9.45 -11.82 9.09
N PHE A 5 10.47 -11.12 8.62
CA PHE A 5 11.21 -10.08 9.35
C PHE A 5 10.71 -8.65 9.07
N PHE A 6 9.63 -8.49 8.27
CA PHE A 6 9.10 -7.19 7.87
C PHE A 6 10.10 -6.30 7.12
N LYS A 7 10.93 -6.89 6.29
CA LYS A 7 11.95 -6.23 5.49
C LYS A 7 11.44 -4.98 4.75
N CYS A 8 10.22 -5.01 4.17
CA CYS A 8 9.66 -3.85 3.46
C CYS A 8 9.36 -2.67 4.41
N ILE A 9 9.13 -2.92 5.69
CA ILE A 9 8.99 -1.87 6.72
C ILE A 9 10.36 -1.26 6.99
N ASP A 10 11.36 -2.10 7.28
CA ASP A 10 12.72 -1.64 7.59
C ASP A 10 13.33 -0.86 6.44
N GLU A 11 13.26 -1.37 5.21
CA GLU A 11 13.70 -0.66 4.00
C GLU A 11 12.99 0.68 3.81
N LYS A 12 11.73 0.80 4.24
CA LYS A 12 11.00 2.08 4.16
C LYS A 12 11.46 3.05 5.25
N LEU A 13 11.68 2.58 6.47
CA LEU A 13 12.09 3.40 7.61
C LEU A 13 13.55 3.86 7.47
N SER A 14 14.45 2.97 7.08
CA SER A 14 15.87 3.27 6.80
C SER A 14 16.08 4.11 5.54
N GLY A 15 15.02 4.30 4.73
CA GLY A 15 15.11 5.11 3.52
C GLY A 15 15.84 4.44 2.36
N GLU A 16 15.96 3.09 2.37
CA GLU A 16 16.66 2.32 1.34
C GLU A 16 16.40 2.81 -0.07
N ARG A 17 17.48 2.94 -0.86
CA ARG A 17 17.44 3.46 -2.23
C ARG A 17 16.88 2.44 -3.22
N HIS A 18 17.09 1.15 -2.93
CA HIS A 18 16.63 0.04 -3.76
C HIS A 18 15.62 -0.78 -2.96
N ARG A 19 14.35 -0.69 -3.30
CA ARG A 19 13.29 -1.44 -2.61
C ARG A 19 12.10 -1.72 -3.50
N SER A 20 11.41 -2.82 -3.21
CA SER A 20 10.18 -3.20 -3.89
C SER A 20 9.04 -3.37 -2.90
N LYS A 21 7.83 -3.02 -3.32
CA LYS A 21 6.61 -3.22 -2.54
C LYS A 21 5.60 -3.99 -3.37
N TYR A 22 5.08 -5.04 -2.80
CA TYR A 22 4.13 -5.95 -3.44
C TYR A 22 2.78 -5.81 -2.76
N ARG A 23 1.71 -5.66 -3.55
CA ARG A 23 0.34 -5.61 -3.02
C ARG A 23 -0.67 -6.12 -4.03
N PHE A 24 -1.73 -6.72 -3.52
CA PHE A 24 -2.97 -6.86 -4.26
C PHE A 24 -3.89 -5.68 -3.96
N ARG A 25 -4.64 -5.27 -4.94
CA ARG A 25 -5.56 -4.15 -4.83
C ARG A 25 -6.87 -4.46 -5.51
N VAL A 26 -7.93 -4.22 -4.76
CA VAL A 26 -9.31 -4.28 -5.22
C VAL A 26 -9.93 -2.90 -5.02
N TYR A 27 -10.81 -2.48 -5.91
CA TYR A 27 -11.58 -1.25 -5.82
C TYR A 27 -13.05 -1.57 -5.68
N ASN A 28 -13.74 -0.91 -4.76
CA ASN A 28 -15.18 -1.04 -4.55
C ASN A 28 -15.66 -2.49 -4.36
N ASN A 29 -14.82 -3.35 -3.79
CA ASN A 29 -15.06 -4.79 -3.63
C ASN A 29 -15.28 -5.55 -4.96
N ASP A 30 -14.80 -5.01 -6.06
CA ASP A 30 -14.82 -5.66 -7.38
C ASP A 30 -13.69 -6.70 -7.45
N PHE A 31 -13.99 -7.92 -7.00
CA PHE A 31 -13.04 -9.04 -6.99
C PHE A 31 -12.83 -9.69 -8.37
N ASP A 32 -13.53 -9.24 -9.40
CA ASP A 32 -13.27 -9.66 -10.78
C ASP A 32 -12.10 -8.87 -11.40
N ASN A 33 -11.76 -7.72 -10.82
CA ASN A 33 -10.69 -6.83 -11.27
C ASN A 33 -9.56 -6.67 -10.24
N ILE A 34 -8.97 -7.77 -9.82
CA ILE A 34 -7.86 -7.76 -8.86
C ILE A 34 -6.57 -7.34 -9.53
N LYS A 35 -5.90 -6.32 -8.98
CA LYS A 35 -4.60 -5.85 -9.48
C LYS A 35 -3.48 -6.31 -8.58
N PHE A 36 -2.54 -7.07 -9.12
CA PHE A 36 -1.25 -7.27 -8.50
C PHE A 36 -0.32 -6.13 -8.91
N GLU A 37 0.09 -5.31 -7.95
CA GLU A 37 0.92 -4.13 -8.17
C GLU A 37 2.27 -4.27 -7.48
N ILE A 38 3.32 -4.01 -8.22
CA ILE A 38 4.71 -3.97 -7.74
C ILE A 38 5.22 -2.56 -7.92
N LYS A 39 5.55 -1.88 -6.84
CA LYS A 39 6.21 -0.59 -6.88
C LYS A 39 7.69 -0.76 -6.58
N ILE A 40 8.53 -0.46 -7.56
CA ILE A 40 9.97 -0.58 -7.48
C ILE A 40 10.55 0.83 -7.39
N LYS A 41 11.39 1.06 -6.39
CA LYS A 41 12.21 2.27 -6.27
C LYS A 41 13.66 1.90 -6.53
N ASN A 42 14.30 2.65 -7.41
CA ASN A 42 15.74 2.54 -7.70
C ASN A 42 16.33 3.96 -7.62
N ASN A 43 17.00 4.28 -6.54
CA ASN A 43 17.47 5.62 -6.21
C ASN A 43 16.33 6.66 -6.23
N SER A 44 16.40 7.66 -7.10
CA SER A 44 15.39 8.70 -7.28
C SER A 44 14.24 8.28 -8.18
N VAL A 45 14.40 7.23 -8.99
CA VAL A 45 13.39 6.76 -9.94
C VAL A 45 12.47 5.74 -9.28
N SER A 46 11.18 5.85 -9.59
CA SER A 46 10.19 4.85 -9.18
C SER A 46 9.33 4.46 -10.37
N TYR A 47 9.16 3.17 -10.56
CA TYR A 47 8.25 2.63 -11.57
C TYR A 47 7.32 1.60 -10.96
N LYS A 48 6.27 1.28 -11.68
CA LYS A 48 5.23 0.37 -11.23
C LYS A 48 4.90 -0.63 -12.32
N LYS A 49 4.90 -1.92 -11.96
CA LYS A 49 4.30 -2.98 -12.76
C LYS A 49 2.89 -3.25 -12.21
N THR A 50 1.96 -3.60 -13.08
CA THR A 50 0.59 -3.95 -12.70
C THR A 50 0.12 -5.10 -13.57
N PHE A 51 -0.38 -6.16 -12.94
CA PHE A 51 -0.97 -7.33 -13.57
C PHE A 51 -2.42 -7.45 -13.11
N LEU A 52 -3.31 -7.83 -14.01
CA LEU A 52 -4.65 -8.28 -13.64
C LEU A 52 -4.57 -9.77 -13.33
N ILE A 53 -5.15 -10.18 -12.22
CA ILE A 53 -5.19 -11.58 -11.81
C ILE A 53 -6.60 -12.00 -11.44
N GLN A 54 -6.88 -13.27 -11.59
CA GLN A 54 -8.13 -13.88 -11.19
C GLN A 54 -8.16 -14.18 -9.69
N LYS A 55 -9.36 -14.27 -9.14
CA LYS A 55 -9.59 -14.57 -7.71
C LYS A 55 -8.96 -15.89 -7.29
N GLU A 56 -9.05 -16.90 -8.16
CA GLU A 56 -8.50 -18.24 -7.93
C GLU A 56 -6.98 -18.19 -7.72
N LEU A 57 -6.26 -17.46 -8.57
CA LEU A 57 -4.82 -17.28 -8.44
C LEU A 57 -4.46 -16.54 -7.14
N LEU A 58 -5.23 -15.53 -6.76
CA LEU A 58 -5.00 -14.83 -5.50
C LEU A 58 -5.20 -15.76 -4.29
N ASN A 59 -6.25 -16.60 -4.29
CA ASN A 59 -6.46 -17.61 -3.25
C ASN A 59 -5.27 -18.57 -3.14
N GLN A 60 -4.78 -19.07 -4.26
CA GLN A 60 -3.62 -19.95 -4.31
C GLN A 60 -2.33 -19.28 -3.78
N ILE A 61 -2.16 -17.98 -4.02
CA ILE A 61 -1.04 -17.20 -3.50
C ILE A 61 -1.16 -17.02 -1.98
N ILE A 62 -2.36 -16.73 -1.48
CA ILE A 62 -2.64 -16.61 -0.04
C ILE A 62 -2.47 -17.95 0.65
N ASP A 63 -2.87 -19.04 0.01
CA ASP A 63 -2.70 -20.41 0.47
C ASP A 63 -1.28 -20.95 0.15
N ASN A 64 -0.26 -20.27 0.69
CA ASN A 64 1.15 -20.63 0.60
C ASN A 64 1.68 -20.88 -0.83
N TYR A 65 1.18 -20.12 -1.81
CA TYR A 65 1.60 -20.27 -3.22
C TYR A 65 1.32 -21.64 -3.80
N ASN A 66 0.15 -22.18 -3.49
CA ASN A 66 -0.34 -23.47 -3.99
C ASN A 66 -0.87 -23.34 -5.44
N PHE A 67 -0.04 -22.92 -6.37
CA PHE A 67 -0.35 -22.80 -7.80
C PHE A 67 0.67 -23.55 -8.67
N SER A 68 0.21 -23.99 -9.84
CA SER A 68 1.10 -24.52 -10.87
C SER A 68 1.70 -23.40 -11.72
N LEU A 69 3.00 -23.45 -11.95
CA LEU A 69 3.69 -22.49 -12.84
C LEU A 69 3.26 -22.62 -14.30
N SER A 70 2.71 -23.77 -14.72
CA SER A 70 2.16 -23.98 -16.08
C SER A 70 0.94 -23.10 -16.35
N ASP A 71 0.15 -22.80 -15.31
CA ASP A 71 -1.11 -22.08 -15.42
C ASP A 71 -0.93 -20.58 -15.60
N ILE A 72 0.30 -20.09 -15.39
CA ILE A 72 0.65 -18.67 -15.53
C ILE A 72 1.31 -18.44 -16.88
N THR A 73 0.57 -17.83 -17.81
CA THR A 73 1.03 -17.55 -19.16
C THR A 73 1.94 -16.32 -19.25
N ASP A 74 1.67 -15.30 -18.45
CA ASP A 74 2.47 -14.06 -18.42
C ASP A 74 3.83 -14.33 -17.76
N LYS A 75 4.90 -14.20 -18.54
CA LYS A 75 6.28 -14.48 -18.11
C LYS A 75 6.78 -13.54 -17.00
N ASP A 76 6.38 -12.27 -17.07
CA ASP A 76 6.78 -11.28 -16.07
C ASP A 76 6.05 -11.52 -14.74
N LEU A 77 4.76 -11.78 -14.79
CA LEU A 77 3.98 -12.18 -13.61
C LEU A 77 4.56 -13.45 -12.97
N LYS A 78 4.83 -14.47 -13.78
CA LYS A 78 5.44 -15.73 -13.33
C LYS A 78 6.75 -15.49 -12.58
N LYS A 79 7.65 -14.66 -13.14
CA LYS A 79 8.93 -14.29 -12.52
C LYS A 79 8.73 -13.64 -11.14
N GLU A 80 7.80 -12.69 -11.04
CA GLU A 80 7.54 -11.98 -9.79
C GLU A 80 6.92 -12.92 -8.72
N LEU A 81 6.03 -13.80 -9.11
CA LEU A 81 5.43 -14.78 -8.18
C LEU A 81 6.44 -15.82 -7.70
N ILE A 82 7.34 -16.28 -8.56
CA ILE A 82 8.46 -17.15 -8.18
C ILE A 82 9.33 -16.44 -7.14
N TYR A 83 9.68 -15.18 -7.38
CA TYR A 83 10.46 -14.38 -6.44
C TYR A 83 9.77 -14.28 -5.07
N LEU A 84 8.48 -13.95 -5.03
CA LEU A 84 7.72 -13.85 -3.78
C LEU A 84 7.71 -15.18 -3.01
N LYS A 85 7.49 -16.28 -3.73
CA LYS A 85 7.50 -17.63 -3.14
C LYS A 85 8.85 -17.99 -2.53
N HIS A 86 9.94 -17.82 -3.30
CA HIS A 86 11.30 -18.09 -2.82
C HIS A 86 11.73 -17.19 -1.67
N SER A 87 11.35 -15.93 -1.70
CA SER A 87 11.65 -14.95 -0.64
C SER A 87 10.70 -15.07 0.57
N ASN A 88 9.81 -16.06 0.57
CA ASN A 88 8.82 -16.29 1.63
C ASN A 88 7.98 -15.05 1.99
N TYR A 89 7.66 -14.23 0.99
CA TYR A 89 6.76 -13.09 1.15
C TYR A 89 5.33 -13.59 1.36
N LYS A 90 4.66 -13.06 2.39
CA LYS A 90 3.27 -13.43 2.72
C LYS A 90 2.38 -12.20 2.89
N PRO A 91 1.06 -12.33 2.76
CA PRO A 91 0.15 -11.28 3.14
C PRO A 91 0.34 -10.93 4.62
N LYS A 92 0.62 -9.69 4.95
CA LYS A 92 0.84 -9.22 6.32
C LYS A 92 -0.30 -8.34 6.83
N SER A 93 -0.93 -7.57 5.95
CA SER A 93 -1.96 -6.63 6.35
C SER A 93 -2.92 -6.37 5.21
N ILE A 94 -4.20 -6.35 5.53
CA ILE A 94 -5.26 -5.84 4.66
C ILE A 94 -5.59 -4.44 5.15
N ILE A 95 -5.51 -3.47 4.23
CA ILE A 95 -5.72 -2.05 4.55
C ILE A 95 -6.86 -1.53 3.68
N ASN A 96 -7.92 -1.08 4.32
CA ASN A 96 -9.07 -0.48 3.69
C ASN A 96 -9.04 1.04 3.87
N TYR A 97 -9.49 1.77 2.89
CA TYR A 97 -9.68 3.22 2.96
C TYR A 97 -10.62 3.71 1.85
N GLU A 98 -11.27 4.80 2.11
CA GLU A 98 -12.03 5.54 1.13
C GLU A 98 -11.13 6.58 0.48
N ARG A 99 -11.31 6.81 -0.83
CA ARG A 99 -10.49 7.77 -1.59
C ARG A 99 -11.32 8.72 -2.42
N ASP A 100 -11.17 10.00 -2.14
CA ASP A 100 -11.55 11.05 -3.07
C ASP A 100 -10.36 11.42 -3.94
N ALA A 101 -10.57 11.52 -5.25
CA ALA A 101 -9.51 11.82 -6.20
C ALA A 101 -9.91 12.98 -7.11
N PHE A 102 -9.08 14.03 -7.12
CA PHE A 102 -9.24 15.23 -7.94
C PHE A 102 -8.09 15.33 -8.91
N LYS A 103 -8.40 15.56 -10.18
CA LYS A 103 -7.42 15.68 -11.26
C LYS A 103 -7.70 16.95 -12.06
N ILE A 104 -6.65 17.68 -12.38
CA ILE A 104 -6.71 18.79 -13.33
C ILE A 104 -6.30 18.25 -14.69
N SER A 105 -7.19 18.35 -15.68
CA SER A 105 -7.06 17.64 -16.98
C SER A 105 -5.82 18.08 -17.77
N ASN A 106 -5.48 19.37 -17.76
CA ASN A 106 -4.40 19.95 -18.56
C ASN A 106 -3.03 19.98 -17.87
N ASN A 107 -2.98 19.58 -16.59
CA ASN A 107 -1.76 19.51 -15.80
C ASN A 107 -1.70 18.15 -15.17
N PHE A 108 -0.61 17.39 -15.30
CA PHE A 108 -0.44 16.13 -14.58
C PHE A 108 -0.43 16.33 -13.06
N PHE A 109 -1.45 17.05 -12.60
CA PHE A 109 -1.66 17.35 -11.19
C PHE A 109 -2.86 16.57 -10.66
N ARG A 110 -2.64 15.87 -9.56
CA ARG A 110 -3.66 15.07 -8.90
C ARG A 110 -3.52 15.19 -7.39
N ILE A 111 -4.63 15.45 -6.72
CA ILE A 111 -4.76 15.33 -5.26
C ILE A 111 -5.65 14.14 -4.95
N THR A 112 -5.29 13.37 -3.96
CA THR A 112 -6.14 12.33 -3.39
C THR A 112 -6.22 12.48 -1.88
N PHE A 113 -7.41 12.27 -1.32
CA PHE A 113 -7.66 12.23 0.10
C PHE A 113 -8.07 10.82 0.49
N ASP A 114 -7.28 10.16 1.33
CA ASP A 114 -7.57 8.85 1.86
C ASP A 114 -8.13 8.99 3.28
N LYS A 115 -9.38 8.57 3.44
CA LYS A 115 -10.18 8.68 4.67
C LYS A 115 -10.51 7.30 5.22
N ASN A 116 -10.96 7.23 6.46
CA ASN A 116 -11.44 6.01 7.11
C ASN A 116 -10.46 4.84 6.96
N ILE A 117 -9.17 5.15 7.17
CA ILE A 117 -8.10 4.18 6.98
C ILE A 117 -8.14 3.16 8.10
N THR A 118 -8.39 1.90 7.76
CA THR A 118 -8.47 0.78 8.70
C THR A 118 -7.58 -0.36 8.26
N ARG A 119 -7.17 -1.19 9.21
CA ARG A 119 -6.59 -2.51 8.95
C ARG A 119 -7.56 -3.59 9.39
N GLU A 120 -7.51 -4.74 8.77
CA GLU A 120 -8.22 -5.92 9.24
C GLU A 120 -7.37 -6.67 10.28
N ILE A 121 -8.01 -7.19 11.31
CA ILE A 121 -7.35 -7.91 12.40
C ILE A 121 -6.89 -9.29 11.92
N SER A 122 -7.69 -9.95 11.05
CA SER A 122 -7.34 -11.21 10.41
C SER A 122 -6.87 -10.98 8.97
N ASN A 123 -5.76 -11.59 8.57
CA ASN A 123 -5.28 -11.56 7.19
C ASN A 123 -5.85 -12.69 6.33
N LYS A 124 -6.66 -13.59 6.92
CA LYS A 124 -7.12 -14.81 6.26
C LYS A 124 -8.31 -14.58 5.31
N ASP A 125 -9.05 -13.50 5.52
CA ASP A 125 -10.35 -13.29 4.86
C ASP A 125 -10.33 -12.08 3.92
N PHE A 126 -9.39 -12.05 2.98
CA PHE A 126 -9.30 -10.94 2.01
C PHE A 126 -10.60 -10.70 1.24
N PHE A 127 -11.38 -11.75 1.03
CA PHE A 127 -12.65 -11.68 0.29
C PHE A 127 -13.88 -11.48 1.20
N ASN A 128 -13.69 -11.52 2.52
CA ASN A 128 -14.79 -11.36 3.46
C ASN A 128 -14.87 -9.91 3.96
N ILE A 129 -15.93 -9.20 3.58
CA ILE A 129 -16.15 -7.79 3.93
C ILE A 129 -16.53 -7.60 5.41
N SER A 130 -16.96 -8.67 6.10
CA SER A 130 -17.46 -8.63 7.48
C SER A 130 -16.40 -8.76 8.57
N THR A 131 -15.10 -8.73 8.22
CA THR A 131 -14.02 -8.85 9.20
C THR A 131 -13.94 -7.65 10.13
N GLN A 132 -13.52 -7.89 11.36
CA GLN A 132 -13.29 -6.84 12.34
C GLN A 132 -12.15 -5.91 11.85
N LYS A 133 -12.45 -4.61 11.80
CA LYS A 133 -11.54 -3.57 11.33
C LYS A 133 -11.08 -2.70 12.49
N GLN A 134 -9.78 -2.42 12.52
CA GLN A 134 -9.19 -1.49 13.48
C GLN A 134 -8.82 -0.20 12.75
N LYS A 135 -9.22 0.97 13.29
CA LYS A 135 -8.78 2.27 12.75
C LYS A 135 -7.26 2.41 12.91
N ILE A 136 -6.59 2.91 11.87
CA ILE A 136 -5.15 3.22 11.92
C ILE A 136 -4.91 4.58 12.61
N PHE A 137 -5.85 5.52 12.47
CA PHE A 137 -5.81 6.80 13.14
C PHE A 137 -6.99 6.91 14.12
N PHE A 138 -6.72 7.33 15.35
CA PHE A 138 -7.75 7.56 16.35
C PHE A 138 -8.55 8.85 16.07
N ASP A 139 -7.89 9.87 15.49
CA ASP A 139 -8.47 11.17 15.20
C ASP A 139 -8.83 11.24 13.72
N ASN A 140 -9.91 10.95 13.24
CA ASN A 140 -10.42 11.09 11.86
C ASN A 140 -9.45 11.75 10.85
N LYS A 141 -8.13 11.46 10.98
CA LYS A 141 -7.08 12.02 10.14
C LYS A 141 -7.24 11.55 8.70
N VAL A 142 -6.98 12.46 7.78
CA VAL A 142 -7.03 12.23 6.34
C VAL A 142 -5.61 12.28 5.78
N VAL A 143 -5.25 11.31 4.95
CA VAL A 143 -3.97 11.32 4.26
C VAL A 143 -4.14 11.97 2.89
N MET A 144 -3.59 13.17 2.71
CA MET A 144 -3.53 13.83 1.42
C MET A 144 -2.28 13.42 0.67
N GLU A 145 -2.43 12.98 -0.58
CA GLU A 145 -1.33 12.71 -1.51
C GLU A 145 -1.44 13.64 -2.71
N VAL A 146 -0.36 14.39 -2.97
CA VAL A 146 -0.27 15.28 -4.12
C VAL A 146 0.72 14.70 -5.13
N LYS A 147 0.27 14.55 -6.38
CA LYS A 147 1.11 14.13 -7.50
C LYS A 147 1.10 15.20 -8.58
N PHE A 148 2.28 15.57 -9.04
CA PHE A 148 2.46 16.52 -10.12
C PHE A 148 3.69 16.13 -10.95
N ARG A 149 3.73 16.59 -12.20
CA ARG A 149 4.84 16.29 -13.10
C ARG A 149 5.91 17.35 -13.06
N ASN A 150 5.56 18.61 -13.29
CA ASN A 150 6.52 19.69 -13.43
C ASN A 150 6.43 20.67 -12.23
N TYR A 151 5.27 21.18 -11.96
CA TYR A 151 5.04 22.19 -10.90
C TYR A 151 3.65 22.03 -10.28
N ILE A 152 3.52 22.56 -9.09
CA ILE A 152 2.22 22.71 -8.43
C ILE A 152 1.67 24.10 -8.81
N PRO A 153 0.43 24.21 -9.29
CA PRO A 153 -0.17 25.52 -9.59
C PRO A 153 -0.13 26.46 -8.38
N THR A 154 0.18 27.74 -8.62
CA THR A 154 0.37 28.75 -7.55
C THR A 154 -0.84 28.87 -6.63
N TYR A 155 -2.06 28.81 -7.18
CA TYR A 155 -3.28 28.88 -6.37
C TYR A 155 -3.40 27.69 -5.40
N ILE A 156 -2.89 26.49 -5.77
CA ILE A 156 -2.84 25.32 -4.88
C ILE A 156 -1.79 25.53 -3.78
N ILE A 157 -0.63 26.10 -4.13
CA ILE A 157 0.41 26.44 -3.13
C ILE A 157 -0.16 27.43 -2.10
N ASN A 158 -0.89 28.44 -2.56
CA ASN A 158 -1.54 29.42 -1.67
C ASN A 158 -2.56 28.75 -0.73
N ILE A 159 -3.32 27.77 -1.22
CA ILE A 159 -4.24 26.99 -0.38
C ILE A 159 -3.45 26.21 0.68
N PHE A 160 -2.38 25.52 0.29
CA PHE A 160 -1.56 24.74 1.25
C PHE A 160 -0.96 25.64 2.32
N SER A 161 -0.43 26.80 1.94
CA SER A 161 0.14 27.76 2.89
C SER A 161 -0.90 28.31 3.87
N LYS A 162 -2.13 28.58 3.38
CA LYS A 162 -3.24 29.07 4.23
C LYS A 162 -3.61 28.07 5.34
N TYR A 163 -3.50 26.77 5.07
CA TYR A 163 -3.86 25.71 6.01
C TYR A 163 -2.66 25.09 6.75
N ASN A 164 -1.47 25.69 6.67
CA ASN A 164 -0.23 25.20 7.31
C ASN A 164 0.04 23.71 7.01
N ILE A 165 -0.20 23.28 5.78
CA ILE A 165 -0.01 21.88 5.39
C ILE A 165 1.47 21.60 5.19
N ALA A 166 2.05 20.78 6.07
CA ALA A 166 3.43 20.34 6.00
C ALA A 166 3.56 18.99 5.27
N ARG A 167 4.66 18.84 4.55
CA ARG A 167 4.97 17.58 3.87
C ARG A 167 5.45 16.52 4.87
N SER A 168 4.87 15.33 4.82
CA SER A 168 5.26 14.20 5.66
C SER A 168 5.44 12.92 4.84
N ALA A 169 6.30 12.02 5.32
CA ALA A 169 6.55 10.71 4.71
C ALA A 169 5.63 9.65 5.33
N ILE A 170 4.43 9.48 4.76
CA ILE A 170 3.43 8.55 5.27
C ILE A 170 3.44 7.23 4.49
N SER A 171 3.39 6.11 5.21
CA SER A 171 3.17 4.77 4.66
C SER A 171 2.05 4.07 5.43
N LYS A 172 0.90 3.85 4.78
CA LYS A 172 -0.23 3.11 5.39
C LYS A 172 0.17 1.72 5.89
N TYR A 173 1.08 1.05 5.15
CA TYR A 173 1.56 -0.27 5.53
C TYR A 173 2.39 -0.22 6.81
N VAL A 174 3.30 0.74 6.94
CA VAL A 174 4.07 0.94 8.19
C VAL A 174 3.13 1.25 9.34
N LEU A 175 2.20 2.19 9.14
CA LEU A 175 1.22 2.56 10.18
C LEU A 175 0.36 1.37 10.60
N ALA A 176 -0.15 0.59 9.65
CA ALA A 176 -0.96 -0.59 9.94
C ALA A 176 -0.23 -1.67 10.76
N ASN A 177 1.10 -1.71 10.70
CA ASN A 177 1.90 -2.71 11.41
C ASN A 177 2.57 -2.16 12.68
N LYS A 178 2.70 -0.86 12.86
CA LYS A 178 3.17 -0.26 14.14
C LYS A 178 2.30 -0.68 15.34
N PHE A 179 1.02 -0.95 15.14
CA PHE A 179 0.10 -1.40 16.21
C PHE A 179 0.24 -2.87 16.60
N ARG A 180 1.14 -3.64 15.99
CA ARG A 180 1.43 -5.02 16.44
C ARG A 180 2.30 -5.08 17.68
N ASP A 181 3.12 -4.07 17.91
CA ASP A 181 4.12 -4.05 19.01
C ASP A 181 3.61 -3.43 20.31
N PHE A 182 2.37 -2.91 20.33
CA PHE A 182 1.79 -2.28 21.53
C PHE A 182 1.46 -3.22 22.69
N SER A 183 1.78 -4.52 22.59
CA SER A 183 1.78 -5.36 23.78
C SER A 183 3.01 -5.14 24.67
N ASN A 184 4.10 -4.51 24.17
CA ASN A 184 5.36 -4.39 24.89
C ASN A 184 6.04 -3.02 24.95
N ASP A 185 5.63 -2.00 24.15
CA ASP A 185 6.34 -0.70 24.18
C ASP A 185 5.38 0.48 24.17
N ARG A 186 5.28 1.18 25.31
CA ARG A 186 4.53 2.45 25.47
C ARG A 186 5.25 3.70 24.96
N ASP A 187 6.48 3.60 24.49
CA ASP A 187 7.39 4.76 24.35
C ASP A 187 7.61 5.31 22.93
N ILE A 188 6.95 4.78 21.89
CA ILE A 188 7.23 5.20 20.50
C ILE A 188 6.25 6.27 19.97
N ILE A 189 5.29 6.74 20.77
CA ILE A 189 4.27 7.71 20.28
C ILE A 189 4.73 9.17 20.37
N SER A 190 5.80 9.51 21.06
CA SER A 190 6.17 10.90 21.35
C SER A 190 7.00 11.63 20.28
N GLU A 191 7.48 10.97 19.23
CA GLU A 191 8.45 11.57 18.30
C GLU A 191 7.95 11.84 16.87
N THR A 192 6.65 11.82 16.61
CA THR A 192 6.13 12.09 15.24
C THR A 192 4.96 13.08 15.22
N PHE A 193 5.10 14.19 15.90
CA PHE A 193 4.21 15.35 15.76
C PHE A 193 4.98 16.58 15.29
#